data_087512a07edc501152b6991cbb4393f2
#
_entry.id   087512a07edc501152b6991cbb4393f2
#
_cell.length_a   1.000
_cell.length_b   1.000
_cell.length_c   1.000
_cell.angle_alpha   90.00
_cell.angle_beta   90.00
_cell.angle_gamma   90.00
#
_symmetry.space_group_name_H-M   'P 1'
#
loop_
_entity.id
_entity.type
_entity.pdbx_description
1 polymer ?
#
loop_
_entity_poly.entity_id
_entity_poly.type
_entity_poly.pdbx_seq_one_letter_code
_entity_poly.pdbx_strand_id
1 'polypeptide(L)'
;MGITDQERMIARYLNGELTGEDTAGLLRWINESAANRKLFVEIKDTWDAASKNKDRQDEQLLLFYKTQAEKKRKAGLPVWTALSSAAMLILALLFGVLRQETSSLTSQIESFTVPMGSRSNLILADGTKVNLNSGSSLVLDDQFSPQNRIVRLTGEGYFEVTADSRHPFTVKTDKFDVTVTGTKFNVSSYADDRNNSAALLEGKIRLRLDNQQEFVLEPGQKLSIDRLTRNTALEVADRVSEMAWVNGEFVFKEIPFPDLIRRLERWYDVKLVYPREAFDSMVYSGKFKNQETIWQVLDALKLTTPIDYRKRSFREFELIYRPM
;
A
#
# COMPACT_ATOMS: atom_id res chain seq x y z
N MET A 1 0.19 -34.37 -24.55
CA MET A 1 -1.13 -33.74 -24.31
C MET A 1 -1.48 -32.96 -25.56
N GLY A 2 -2.53 -33.34 -26.30
CA GLY A 2 -2.85 -32.70 -27.58
C GLY A 2 -3.50 -31.35 -27.35
N ILE A 3 -3.19 -30.39 -28.22
CA ILE A 3 -3.80 -29.06 -28.22
C ILE A 3 -5.30 -29.21 -28.50
N THR A 4 -6.15 -28.65 -27.65
CA THR A 4 -7.60 -28.68 -27.83
C THR A 4 -8.04 -27.76 -28.99
N ASP A 5 -9.23 -27.99 -29.57
CA ASP A 5 -9.73 -27.14 -30.65
C ASP A 5 -9.90 -25.67 -30.21
N GLN A 6 -10.24 -25.43 -28.95
CA GLN A 6 -10.35 -24.10 -28.34
C GLN A 6 -8.98 -23.38 -28.25
N GLU A 7 -7.94 -24.09 -27.79
CA GLU A 7 -6.58 -23.53 -27.73
C GLU A 7 -6.05 -23.18 -29.12
N ARG A 8 -6.35 -23.99 -30.12
CA ARG A 8 -6.00 -23.71 -31.52
C ARG A 8 -6.74 -22.48 -32.06
N MET A 9 -8.00 -22.30 -31.71
CA MET A 9 -8.81 -21.14 -32.13
C MET A 9 -8.29 -19.85 -31.47
N ILE A 10 -7.91 -19.90 -30.20
CA ILE A 10 -7.28 -18.76 -29.48
C ILE A 10 -5.95 -18.39 -30.14
N ALA A 11 -5.09 -19.36 -30.47
CA ALA A 11 -3.81 -19.12 -31.11
C ALA A 11 -3.95 -18.45 -32.47
N ARG A 12 -4.93 -18.88 -33.30
CA ARG A 12 -5.24 -18.25 -34.60
C ARG A 12 -5.77 -16.83 -34.43
N TYR A 13 -6.55 -16.56 -33.40
CA TYR A 13 -7.02 -15.21 -33.07
C TYR A 13 -5.87 -14.27 -32.72
N LEU A 14 -4.94 -14.72 -31.87
CA LEU A 14 -3.78 -13.94 -31.44
C LEU A 14 -2.79 -13.69 -32.59
N ASN A 15 -2.73 -14.57 -33.59
CA ASN A 15 -1.96 -14.39 -34.82
C ASN A 15 -2.68 -13.50 -35.87
N GLY A 16 -3.89 -13.06 -35.62
CA GLY A 16 -4.67 -12.26 -36.60
C GLY A 16 -5.21 -13.07 -37.78
N GLU A 17 -5.29 -14.41 -37.66
CA GLU A 17 -5.68 -15.33 -38.73
C GLU A 17 -7.18 -15.69 -38.74
N LEU A 18 -7.97 -15.17 -37.79
CA LEU A 18 -9.41 -15.43 -37.69
C LEU A 18 -10.24 -14.40 -38.46
N THR A 19 -11.23 -14.88 -39.20
CA THR A 19 -12.18 -14.03 -39.93
C THR A 19 -13.41 -13.68 -39.07
N GLY A 20 -14.21 -12.70 -39.48
CA GLY A 20 -15.26 -12.06 -38.66
C GLY A 20 -16.23 -12.99 -37.95
N GLU A 21 -16.69 -14.09 -38.60
CA GLU A 21 -17.69 -15.00 -38.04
C GLU A 21 -17.08 -15.92 -36.96
N ASP A 22 -15.88 -16.40 -37.22
CA ASP A 22 -15.09 -17.22 -36.23
C ASP A 22 -14.67 -16.40 -35.02
N THR A 23 -14.32 -15.12 -35.23
CA THR A 23 -13.99 -14.19 -34.13
C THR A 23 -15.21 -13.95 -33.25
N ALA A 24 -16.40 -13.76 -33.82
CA ALA A 24 -17.63 -13.60 -33.04
C ALA A 24 -17.98 -14.87 -32.24
N GLY A 25 -17.70 -16.05 -32.80
CA GLY A 25 -17.84 -17.35 -32.13
C GLY A 25 -16.93 -17.46 -30.90
N LEU A 26 -15.65 -17.13 -31.07
CA LEU A 26 -14.67 -17.15 -29.99
C LEU A 26 -15.04 -16.18 -28.87
N LEU A 27 -15.45 -14.95 -29.19
CA LEU A 27 -15.84 -13.95 -28.19
C LEU A 27 -17.09 -14.37 -27.40
N ARG A 28 -18.05 -15.04 -28.02
CA ARG A 28 -19.20 -15.65 -27.30
C ARG A 28 -18.73 -16.72 -26.36
N TRP A 29 -17.91 -17.65 -26.81
CA TRP A 29 -17.38 -18.74 -25.99
C TRP A 29 -16.58 -18.20 -24.77
N ILE A 30 -15.75 -17.14 -24.92
CA ILE A 30 -15.05 -16.50 -23.82
C ILE A 30 -16.03 -15.94 -22.77
N ASN A 31 -17.18 -15.44 -23.20
CA ASN A 31 -18.17 -14.84 -22.29
C ASN A 31 -19.13 -15.86 -21.66
N GLU A 32 -19.18 -17.11 -22.13
CA GLU A 32 -20.05 -18.17 -21.60
C GLU A 32 -19.67 -18.62 -20.20
N SER A 33 -18.39 -18.58 -19.82
CA SER A 33 -17.98 -18.98 -18.48
C SER A 33 -16.72 -18.26 -17.98
N ALA A 34 -16.57 -18.19 -16.64
CA ALA A 34 -15.37 -17.68 -16.01
C ALA A 34 -14.14 -18.56 -16.30
N ALA A 35 -14.35 -19.86 -16.50
CA ALA A 35 -13.26 -20.82 -16.84
C ALA A 35 -12.72 -20.57 -18.25
N ASN A 36 -13.59 -20.30 -19.23
CA ASN A 36 -13.20 -19.98 -20.61
C ASN A 36 -12.41 -18.67 -20.67
N ARG A 37 -12.84 -17.68 -19.91
CA ARG A 37 -12.15 -16.39 -19.83
C ARG A 37 -10.75 -16.54 -19.21
N LYS A 38 -10.63 -17.34 -18.17
CA LYS A 38 -9.34 -17.63 -17.52
C LYS A 38 -8.38 -18.32 -18.49
N LEU A 39 -8.84 -19.34 -19.23
CA LEU A 39 -8.05 -20.03 -20.22
C LEU A 39 -7.57 -19.09 -21.34
N PHE A 40 -8.44 -18.22 -21.84
CA PHE A 40 -8.05 -17.23 -22.86
C PHE A 40 -6.95 -16.29 -22.37
N VAL A 41 -7.05 -15.77 -21.14
CA VAL A 41 -6.05 -14.87 -20.54
C VAL A 41 -4.70 -15.60 -20.38
N GLU A 42 -4.71 -16.82 -19.90
CA GLU A 42 -3.49 -17.61 -19.67
C GLU A 42 -2.73 -17.89 -20.98
N ILE A 43 -3.46 -18.23 -22.06
CA ILE A 43 -2.86 -18.45 -23.39
C ILE A 43 -2.35 -17.13 -23.97
N LYS A 44 -3.13 -16.04 -23.84
CA LYS A 44 -2.73 -14.70 -24.30
C LYS A 44 -1.45 -14.22 -23.62
N ASP A 45 -1.34 -14.33 -22.29
CA ASP A 45 -0.17 -13.91 -21.55
C ASP A 45 1.09 -14.70 -21.97
N THR A 46 0.92 -16.02 -22.21
CA THR A 46 2.00 -16.87 -22.73
C THR A 46 2.42 -16.46 -24.14
N TRP A 47 1.47 -16.12 -25.01
CA TRP A 47 1.72 -15.69 -26.38
C TRP A 47 2.41 -14.30 -26.42
N ASP A 48 1.96 -13.35 -25.59
CA ASP A 48 2.56 -12.02 -25.47
C ASP A 48 4.03 -12.10 -24.95
N ALA A 49 4.32 -13.03 -24.03
CA ALA A 49 5.67 -13.29 -23.57
C ALA A 49 6.56 -13.90 -24.67
N ALA A 50 6.02 -14.81 -25.50
CA ALA A 50 6.74 -15.45 -26.60
C ALA A 50 6.99 -14.46 -27.76
N SER A 51 6.02 -13.61 -28.12
CA SER A 51 6.15 -12.62 -29.21
C SER A 51 7.21 -11.56 -28.90
N LYS A 52 7.29 -11.09 -27.66
CA LYS A 52 8.37 -10.17 -27.21
C LYS A 52 9.77 -10.75 -27.33
N ASN A 53 9.88 -12.09 -27.21
CA ASN A 53 11.16 -12.78 -27.36
C ASN A 53 11.58 -12.97 -28.83
N LYS A 54 10.61 -13.09 -29.73
CA LYS A 54 10.85 -13.25 -31.18
C LYS A 54 11.41 -11.98 -31.80
N ASP A 55 10.84 -10.81 -31.50
CA ASP A 55 11.32 -9.52 -32.00
C ASP A 55 12.78 -9.24 -31.54
N ARG A 56 13.13 -9.64 -30.31
CA ARG A 56 14.47 -9.48 -29.77
C ARG A 56 15.51 -10.43 -30.41
N GLN A 57 15.09 -11.60 -30.85
CA GLN A 57 15.97 -12.57 -31.54
C GLN A 57 16.26 -12.11 -32.98
N ASP A 58 15.28 -11.59 -33.70
CA ASP A 58 15.44 -11.09 -35.07
C ASP A 58 16.34 -9.86 -35.13
N GLU A 59 16.25 -8.95 -34.14
CA GLU A 59 17.13 -7.80 -34.04
C GLU A 59 18.61 -8.21 -33.73
N GLN A 60 18.82 -9.17 -32.86
CA GLN A 60 20.15 -9.71 -32.58
C GLN A 60 20.75 -10.46 -33.78
N LEU A 61 19.93 -11.18 -34.55
CA LEU A 61 20.36 -11.88 -35.75
C LEU A 61 20.79 -10.92 -36.84
N LEU A 62 20.04 -9.83 -37.04
CA LEU A 62 20.39 -8.78 -37.99
C LEU A 62 21.70 -8.03 -37.61
N LEU A 63 21.91 -7.81 -36.32
CA LEU A 63 23.16 -7.23 -35.83
C LEU A 63 24.33 -8.18 -36.02
N PHE A 64 24.16 -9.47 -35.83
CA PHE A 64 25.19 -10.50 -36.06
C PHE A 64 25.59 -10.59 -37.54
N TYR A 65 24.63 -10.57 -38.49
CA TYR A 65 24.94 -10.57 -39.92
C TYR A 65 25.61 -9.28 -40.42
N LYS A 66 25.26 -8.11 -39.89
CA LYS A 66 25.93 -6.83 -40.20
C LYS A 66 27.38 -6.83 -39.75
N THR A 67 27.72 -7.40 -38.59
CA THR A 67 29.09 -7.48 -38.07
C THR A 67 29.96 -8.50 -38.82
N GLN A 68 29.37 -9.54 -39.44
CA GLN A 68 30.11 -10.53 -40.25
C GLN A 68 30.45 -10.01 -41.65
N ALA A 69 29.67 -9.10 -42.23
CA ALA A 69 29.91 -8.58 -43.59
C ALA A 69 31.08 -7.63 -43.70
N GLU A 70 31.57 -7.03 -42.63
CA GLU A 70 32.69 -6.08 -42.60
C GLU A 70 34.06 -6.72 -42.37
N LYS A 71 34.16 -8.04 -42.20
CA LYS A 71 35.44 -8.74 -41.89
C LYS A 71 36.22 -9.24 -43.11
N LYS A 72 36.18 -8.58 -44.24
CA LYS A 72 37.09 -8.90 -45.37
C LYS A 72 37.78 -7.65 -45.93
N ARG A 73 38.70 -7.02 -45.18
CA ARG A 73 39.82 -6.28 -45.73
C ARG A 73 41.01 -6.41 -44.78
N LYS A 74 42.01 -7.22 -45.21
CA LYS A 74 43.30 -7.26 -44.58
C LYS A 74 44.06 -5.96 -44.92
N ALA A 75 44.23 -5.10 -43.94
CA ALA A 75 45.23 -4.07 -43.93
C ALA A 75 45.97 -4.16 -42.60
N GLY A 76 47.24 -4.47 -42.61
CA GLY A 76 48.09 -4.52 -41.42
C GLY A 76 48.08 -3.17 -40.71
N LEU A 77 47.62 -3.14 -39.49
CA LEU A 77 47.61 -1.94 -38.65
C LEU A 77 48.99 -1.70 -38.04
N PRO A 78 49.57 -0.49 -38.11
CA PRO A 78 50.83 -0.20 -37.46
C PRO A 78 50.71 -0.30 -35.94
N VAL A 79 51.80 -0.73 -35.27
CA VAL A 79 51.87 -1.00 -33.83
C VAL A 79 51.34 0.15 -32.97
N TRP A 80 51.37 1.38 -33.45
CA TRP A 80 50.83 2.59 -32.79
C TRP A 80 49.31 2.59 -32.65
N THR A 81 48.55 1.91 -33.51
CA THR A 81 47.10 1.80 -33.41
C THR A 81 46.67 0.74 -32.40
N ALA A 82 47.53 -0.26 -32.13
CA ALA A 82 47.28 -1.25 -31.08
C ALA A 82 47.45 -0.64 -29.66
N LEU A 83 48.41 0.27 -29.49
CA LEU A 83 48.63 0.99 -28.22
C LEU A 83 47.52 2.01 -27.94
N SER A 84 47.00 2.70 -28.96
CA SER A 84 45.87 3.63 -28.78
C SER A 84 44.54 2.90 -28.48
N SER A 85 44.30 1.70 -29.03
CA SER A 85 43.12 0.91 -28.74
C SER A 85 43.15 0.32 -27.32
N ALA A 86 44.34 -0.07 -26.83
CA ALA A 86 44.49 -0.53 -25.43
C ALA A 86 44.25 0.60 -24.42
N ALA A 87 44.78 1.81 -24.72
CA ALA A 87 44.52 2.99 -23.88
C ALA A 87 43.03 3.40 -23.86
N MET A 88 42.32 3.31 -25.01
CA MET A 88 40.88 3.59 -25.08
C MET A 88 40.05 2.55 -24.32
N LEU A 89 40.44 1.27 -24.36
CA LEU A 89 39.79 0.21 -23.59
C LEU A 89 39.99 0.40 -22.08
N ILE A 90 41.18 0.80 -21.65
CA ILE A 90 41.46 1.10 -20.24
C ILE A 90 40.67 2.36 -19.81
N LEU A 91 40.60 3.39 -20.63
CA LEU A 91 39.78 4.58 -20.36
C LEU A 91 38.29 4.27 -20.36
N ALA A 92 37.79 3.41 -21.24
CA ALA A 92 36.41 2.96 -21.29
C ALA A 92 36.06 2.08 -20.07
N LEU A 93 36.99 1.22 -19.63
CA LEU A 93 36.85 0.42 -18.40
C LEU A 93 36.88 1.32 -17.15
N LEU A 94 37.82 2.27 -17.05
CA LEU A 94 37.87 3.26 -15.97
C LEU A 94 36.60 4.15 -15.97
N PHE A 95 36.16 4.60 -17.14
CA PHE A 95 34.91 5.37 -17.26
C PHE A 95 33.66 4.53 -16.95
N GLY A 96 33.68 3.25 -17.31
CA GLY A 96 32.62 2.28 -16.93
C GLY A 96 32.56 2.03 -15.42
N VAL A 97 33.74 1.84 -14.79
CA VAL A 97 33.85 1.69 -13.33
C VAL A 97 33.45 2.99 -12.62
N LEU A 98 33.90 4.14 -13.07
CA LEU A 98 33.52 5.46 -12.53
C LEU A 98 32.04 5.79 -12.77
N ARG A 99 31.46 5.32 -13.88
CA ARG A 99 30.00 5.44 -14.11
C ARG A 99 29.17 4.46 -13.32
N GLN A 100 29.72 3.33 -12.88
CA GLN A 100 29.02 2.38 -12.05
C GLN A 100 28.78 2.92 -10.64
N GLU A 101 29.62 3.85 -10.16
CA GLU A 101 29.39 4.57 -8.90
C GLU A 101 28.40 5.75 -9.02
N THR A 102 28.11 6.21 -10.25
CA THR A 102 27.10 7.26 -10.50
C THR A 102 25.78 6.73 -11.09
N SER A 103 25.45 5.46 -10.89
CA SER A 103 24.06 5.08 -10.86
C SER A 103 23.48 5.84 -9.67
N SER A 104 23.07 7.08 -9.91
CA SER A 104 22.15 7.79 -9.04
C SER A 104 21.00 6.80 -8.82
N LEU A 105 21.04 6.10 -7.69
CA LEU A 105 19.85 5.54 -7.10
C LEU A 105 18.91 6.74 -7.03
N THR A 106 18.10 6.94 -8.05
CA THR A 106 16.90 7.72 -7.93
C THR A 106 16.20 6.98 -6.80
N SER A 107 16.34 7.48 -5.59
CA SER A 107 15.70 6.89 -4.43
C SER A 107 14.21 6.96 -4.74
N GLN A 108 13.67 5.85 -5.21
CA GLN A 108 12.24 5.73 -5.42
C GLN A 108 11.66 5.65 -4.01
N ILE A 109 11.12 6.77 -3.54
CA ILE A 109 10.37 6.79 -2.30
C ILE A 109 9.20 5.82 -2.48
N GLU A 110 9.31 4.66 -1.86
CA GLU A 110 8.26 3.66 -1.90
C GLU A 110 7.14 4.09 -0.94
N SER A 111 5.96 4.35 -1.48
CA SER A 111 4.81 4.81 -0.71
C SER A 111 3.59 3.94 -0.97
N PHE A 112 2.89 3.59 0.09
CA PHE A 112 1.65 2.84 0.07
C PHE A 112 0.54 3.73 0.61
N THR A 113 -0.44 4.04 -0.23
CA THR A 113 -1.59 4.86 0.15
C THR A 113 -2.87 4.04 0.05
N VAL A 114 -3.64 4.04 1.12
CA VAL A 114 -4.91 3.33 1.22
C VAL A 114 -6.06 4.33 1.06
N PRO A 115 -6.92 4.18 0.07
CA PRO A 115 -8.10 5.04 -0.07
C PRO A 115 -9.05 4.94 1.12
N MET A 116 -9.92 5.93 1.28
CA MET A 116 -11.06 5.85 2.19
C MET A 116 -11.92 4.62 1.86
N GLY A 117 -12.53 4.01 2.85
CA GLY A 117 -13.36 2.81 2.69
C GLY A 117 -12.59 1.52 2.40
N SER A 118 -11.25 1.56 2.40
CA SER A 118 -10.39 0.42 2.07
C SER A 118 -9.38 0.15 3.18
N ARG A 119 -8.77 -1.03 3.16
CA ARG A 119 -7.67 -1.45 4.04
C ARG A 119 -6.65 -2.23 3.21
N SER A 120 -5.40 -2.24 3.61
CA SER A 120 -4.34 -2.93 2.90
C SER A 120 -3.43 -3.68 3.86
N ASN A 121 -2.94 -4.83 3.41
CA ASN A 121 -1.95 -5.64 4.13
C ASN A 121 -0.67 -5.66 3.32
N LEU A 122 0.45 -5.40 3.97
CA LEU A 122 1.78 -5.31 3.36
C LEU A 122 2.74 -6.23 4.10
N ILE A 123 3.72 -6.76 3.39
CA ILE A 123 4.90 -7.39 3.97
C ILE A 123 6.10 -6.61 3.47
N LEU A 124 6.83 -5.99 4.39
CA LEU A 124 8.01 -5.19 4.07
C LEU A 124 9.23 -6.08 3.80
N ALA A 125 10.29 -5.51 3.24
CA ALA A 125 11.52 -6.24 2.88
C ALA A 125 12.24 -6.88 4.08
N ASP A 126 12.01 -6.38 5.31
CA ASP A 126 12.53 -6.94 6.57
C ASP A 126 11.63 -8.07 7.15
N GLY A 127 10.54 -8.43 6.45
CA GLY A 127 9.55 -9.41 6.89
C GLY A 127 8.49 -8.86 7.85
N THR A 128 8.53 -7.58 8.20
CA THR A 128 7.51 -6.92 9.02
C THR A 128 6.18 -6.91 8.30
N LYS A 129 5.09 -7.33 8.98
CA LYS A 129 3.74 -7.26 8.47
C LYS A 129 3.08 -5.96 8.93
N VAL A 130 2.47 -5.25 8.00
CA VAL A 130 1.77 -4.00 8.27
C VAL A 130 0.36 -4.08 7.71
N ASN A 131 -0.62 -3.80 8.56
CA ASN A 131 -1.98 -3.54 8.12
C ASN A 131 -2.19 -2.02 8.15
N LEU A 132 -2.68 -1.44 7.07
CA LEU A 132 -3.02 -0.03 6.96
C LEU A 132 -4.53 0.15 6.90
N ASN A 133 -5.05 1.04 7.74
CA ASN A 133 -6.47 1.37 7.79
C ASN A 133 -6.85 2.41 6.73
N SER A 134 -8.14 2.66 6.58
CA SER A 134 -8.73 3.60 5.61
C SER A 134 -8.13 5.00 5.72
N GLY A 135 -7.77 5.58 4.57
CA GLY A 135 -7.19 6.92 4.50
C GLY A 135 -5.75 7.03 5.04
N SER A 136 -5.03 5.91 5.18
CA SER A 136 -3.67 5.88 5.69
C SER A 136 -2.63 5.86 4.57
N SER A 137 -1.44 6.37 4.87
CA SER A 137 -0.27 6.33 3.99
C SER A 137 0.96 5.91 4.78
N LEU A 138 1.71 4.96 4.23
CA LEU A 138 3.00 4.51 4.73
C LEU A 138 4.07 4.82 3.67
N VAL A 139 5.09 5.58 4.08
CA VAL A 139 6.23 5.91 3.23
C VAL A 139 7.46 5.24 3.82
N LEU A 140 8.14 4.44 3.03
CA LEU A 140 9.42 3.87 3.43
C LEU A 140 10.52 4.92 3.28
N ASP A 141 11.52 4.88 4.19
CA ASP A 141 12.74 5.64 4.02
C ASP A 141 13.43 5.22 2.71
N ASP A 142 14.10 6.14 2.03
CA ASP A 142 14.75 5.90 0.73
C ASP A 142 15.84 4.81 0.77
N GLN A 143 16.34 4.50 1.97
CA GLN A 143 17.29 3.41 2.22
C GLN A 143 16.68 2.26 3.02
N PHE A 144 15.34 2.11 2.99
CA PHE A 144 14.69 1.04 3.73
C PHE A 144 15.25 -0.33 3.36
N SER A 145 15.72 -1.04 4.37
CA SER A 145 16.34 -2.37 4.26
C SER A 145 16.25 -3.10 5.60
N PRO A 146 16.62 -4.38 5.69
CA PRO A 146 16.73 -5.07 6.98
C PRO A 146 17.68 -4.39 7.99
N GLN A 147 18.58 -3.52 7.54
CA GLN A 147 19.52 -2.77 8.38
C GLN A 147 19.03 -1.34 8.70
N ASN A 148 18.22 -0.73 7.83
CA ASN A 148 17.61 0.58 8.03
C ASN A 148 16.08 0.46 7.97
N ARG A 149 15.44 0.27 9.11
CA ARG A 149 14.02 -0.05 9.23
C ARG A 149 13.19 1.16 9.66
N ILE A 150 13.23 2.22 8.85
CA ILE A 150 12.51 3.47 9.14
C ILE A 150 11.34 3.63 8.16
N VAL A 151 10.16 3.87 8.71
CA VAL A 151 8.95 4.18 7.96
C VAL A 151 8.27 5.44 8.50
N ARG A 152 7.54 6.14 7.66
CA ARG A 152 6.72 7.30 8.05
C ARG A 152 5.25 6.95 7.85
N LEU A 153 4.45 7.08 8.91
CA LEU A 153 3.02 6.81 8.90
C LEU A 153 2.22 8.12 9.01
N THR A 154 1.21 8.26 8.14
CA THR A 154 0.09 9.18 8.30
C THR A 154 -1.19 8.35 8.28
N GLY A 155 -2.04 8.47 9.29
CA GLY A 155 -3.21 7.61 9.45
C GLY A 155 -3.02 6.53 10.50
N GLU A 156 -3.55 5.34 10.29
CA GLU A 156 -3.52 4.23 11.25
C GLU A 156 -2.88 2.98 10.65
N GLY A 157 -1.95 2.40 11.41
CA GLY A 157 -1.26 1.18 11.05
C GLY A 157 -1.08 0.24 12.24
N TYR A 158 -1.37 -1.04 12.01
CA TYR A 158 -1.03 -2.13 12.90
C TYR A 158 0.21 -2.85 12.37
N PHE A 159 1.19 -3.02 13.24
CA PHE A 159 2.50 -3.55 12.91
C PHE A 159 2.79 -4.84 13.68
N GLU A 160 3.22 -5.88 12.96
CA GLU A 160 3.86 -7.06 13.51
C GLU A 160 5.33 -7.06 13.06
N VAL A 161 6.18 -6.43 13.87
CA VAL A 161 7.58 -6.21 13.52
C VAL A 161 8.41 -7.45 13.73
N THR A 162 9.18 -7.83 12.71
CA THR A 162 10.17 -8.92 12.80
C THR A 162 11.23 -8.60 13.85
N ALA A 163 11.49 -9.56 14.75
CA ALA A 163 12.43 -9.38 15.84
C ALA A 163 13.88 -9.22 15.34
N ASP A 164 14.49 -8.06 15.61
CA ASP A 164 15.92 -7.77 15.43
C ASP A 164 16.35 -6.67 16.39
N SER A 165 17.11 -7.04 17.42
CA SER A 165 17.61 -6.12 18.45
C SER A 165 18.75 -5.23 17.97
N ARG A 166 19.46 -5.62 16.89
CA ARG A 166 20.60 -4.87 16.33
C ARG A 166 20.14 -3.74 15.43
N HIS A 167 19.00 -3.91 14.76
CA HIS A 167 18.44 -2.93 13.83
C HIS A 167 17.00 -2.60 14.26
N PRO A 168 16.79 -1.60 15.13
CA PRO A 168 15.45 -1.21 15.58
C PRO A 168 14.57 -0.77 14.41
N PHE A 169 13.26 -1.08 14.50
CA PHE A 169 12.26 -0.59 13.57
C PHE A 169 11.67 0.72 14.12
N THR A 170 11.59 1.75 13.29
CA THR A 170 11.08 3.06 13.69
C THR A 170 9.91 3.50 12.82
N VAL A 171 8.76 3.75 13.45
CA VAL A 171 7.62 4.42 12.83
C VAL A 171 7.65 5.89 13.19
N LYS A 172 7.87 6.76 12.21
CA LYS A 172 7.81 8.22 12.37
C LYS A 172 6.42 8.72 12.04
N THR A 173 5.89 9.57 12.91
CA THR A 173 4.66 10.32 12.68
C THR A 173 4.92 11.83 12.75
N ASP A 174 3.89 12.66 12.65
CA ASP A 174 4.02 14.11 12.80
C ASP A 174 4.20 14.57 14.25
N LYS A 175 3.88 13.73 15.25
CA LYS A 175 3.90 14.09 16.67
C LYS A 175 4.84 13.26 17.54
N PHE A 176 5.16 12.07 17.12
CA PHE A 176 6.02 11.16 17.86
C PHE A 176 6.66 10.11 16.96
N ASP A 177 7.76 9.58 17.44
CA ASP A 177 8.44 8.41 16.86
C ASP A 177 8.22 7.20 17.78
N VAL A 178 7.94 6.04 17.16
CA VAL A 178 7.84 4.75 17.85
C VAL A 178 9.02 3.89 17.44
N THR A 179 9.83 3.46 18.39
CA THR A 179 10.99 2.57 18.15
C THR A 179 10.80 1.24 18.86
N VAL A 180 10.98 0.15 18.13
CA VAL A 180 10.77 -1.22 18.60
C VAL A 180 11.83 -2.18 18.05
N THR A 181 11.95 -3.39 18.64
CA THR A 181 12.92 -4.41 18.21
C THR A 181 12.29 -5.77 17.91
N GLY A 182 10.94 -5.87 17.92
CA GLY A 182 10.19 -7.10 17.70
C GLY A 182 8.92 -7.05 18.53
N THR A 183 7.86 -6.46 17.96
CA THR A 183 6.73 -5.92 18.75
C THR A 183 5.47 -5.95 17.90
N LYS A 184 4.31 -6.21 18.54
CA LYS A 184 2.99 -6.04 17.93
C LYS A 184 2.31 -4.82 18.55
N PHE A 185 1.96 -3.84 17.72
CA PHE A 185 1.41 -2.58 18.19
C PHE A 185 0.54 -1.90 17.13
N ASN A 186 -0.33 -1.02 17.59
CA ASN A 186 -1.15 -0.15 16.76
C ASN A 186 -0.70 1.31 16.92
N VAL A 187 -0.63 2.06 15.83
CA VAL A 187 -0.36 3.50 15.82
C VAL A 187 -1.47 4.19 15.06
N SER A 188 -2.09 5.19 15.68
CA SER A 188 -3.07 6.07 15.04
C SER A 188 -2.57 7.51 15.06
N SER A 189 -2.35 8.10 13.88
CA SER A 189 -1.82 9.45 13.68
C SER A 189 -2.46 10.12 12.45
N TYR A 190 -3.79 10.24 12.46
CA TYR A 190 -4.52 10.99 11.45
C TYR A 190 -4.37 12.50 11.67
N ALA A 191 -4.20 13.23 10.58
CA ALA A 191 -4.00 14.69 10.64
C ALA A 191 -5.22 15.45 11.14
N ASP A 192 -6.42 14.91 10.95
CA ASP A 192 -7.72 15.49 11.30
C ASP A 192 -8.29 14.96 12.64
N ASP A 193 -7.64 13.95 13.27
CA ASP A 193 -8.04 13.49 14.59
C ASP A 193 -7.47 14.38 15.70
N ARG A 194 -8.24 14.53 16.78
CA ARG A 194 -7.81 15.28 17.96
C ARG A 194 -6.67 14.58 18.69
N ASN A 195 -6.76 13.27 18.81
CA ASN A 195 -5.78 12.47 19.53
C ASN A 195 -5.00 11.57 18.59
N ASN A 196 -3.69 11.55 18.75
CA ASN A 196 -2.81 10.54 18.21
C ASN A 196 -2.52 9.50 19.30
N SER A 197 -2.24 8.26 18.94
CA SER A 197 -1.97 7.23 19.94
C SER A 197 -1.05 6.13 19.43
N ALA A 198 -0.38 5.48 20.40
CA ALA A 198 0.30 4.21 20.18
C ALA A 198 -0.14 3.22 21.28
N ALA A 199 -0.57 2.03 20.90
CA ALA A 199 -1.03 0.96 21.78
C ALA A 199 -0.15 -0.28 21.60
N LEU A 200 0.36 -0.80 22.70
CA LEU A 200 1.23 -1.96 22.72
C LEU A 200 0.46 -3.23 23.06
N LEU A 201 0.54 -4.23 22.16
CA LEU A 201 -0.08 -5.53 22.36
C LEU A 201 0.91 -6.60 22.85
N GLU A 202 2.15 -6.59 22.29
CA GLU A 202 3.18 -7.59 22.61
C GLU A 202 4.57 -6.97 22.40
N GLY A 203 5.50 -7.23 23.29
CA GLY A 203 6.88 -6.74 23.22
C GLY A 203 7.11 -5.48 24.04
N LYS A 204 7.83 -4.49 23.49
CA LYS A 204 8.17 -3.22 24.14
C LYS A 204 8.23 -2.09 23.13
N ILE A 205 7.67 -0.93 23.48
CA ILE A 205 7.75 0.31 22.70
C ILE A 205 8.59 1.34 23.47
N ARG A 206 9.51 1.99 22.75
CA ARG A 206 10.05 3.30 23.15
C ARG A 206 9.40 4.35 22.23
N LEU A 207 8.72 5.31 22.86
CA LEU A 207 8.03 6.38 22.16
C LEU A 207 8.70 7.71 22.53
N ARG A 208 9.08 8.52 21.52
CA ARG A 208 9.67 9.83 21.69
C ARG A 208 8.80 10.88 21.02
N LEU A 209 8.34 11.86 21.79
CA LEU A 209 7.57 12.99 21.30
C LEU A 209 8.48 14.01 20.57
N ASP A 210 7.87 14.88 19.79
CA ASP A 210 8.56 15.99 19.13
C ASP A 210 9.22 16.99 20.11
N ASN A 211 8.71 17.11 21.35
CA ASN A 211 9.31 17.89 22.45
C ASN A 211 10.45 17.15 23.20
N GLN A 212 10.93 16.01 22.66
CA GLN A 212 11.97 15.13 23.24
C GLN A 212 11.56 14.36 24.50
N GLN A 213 10.33 14.44 24.95
CA GLN A 213 9.83 13.61 26.05
C GLN A 213 9.76 12.14 25.60
N GLU A 214 10.23 11.24 26.44
CA GLU A 214 10.25 9.79 26.15
C GLU A 214 9.30 9.02 27.07
N PHE A 215 8.67 8.01 26.49
CA PHE A 215 7.83 7.03 27.19
C PHE A 215 8.24 5.62 26.81
N VAL A 216 8.13 4.71 27.76
CA VAL A 216 8.27 3.27 27.50
C VAL A 216 6.92 2.62 27.82
N LEU A 217 6.37 1.89 26.87
CA LEU A 217 5.12 1.17 27.05
C LEU A 217 5.38 -0.31 27.28
N GLU A 218 4.63 -0.87 28.21
CA GLU A 218 4.53 -2.31 28.46
C GLU A 218 3.26 -2.88 27.80
N PRO A 219 3.18 -4.20 27.54
CA PRO A 219 2.00 -4.81 26.93
C PRO A 219 0.69 -4.47 27.64
N GLY A 220 -0.33 -4.10 26.87
CA GLY A 220 -1.60 -3.64 27.41
C GLY A 220 -1.65 -2.16 27.76
N GLN A 221 -0.62 -1.37 27.44
CA GLN A 221 -0.62 0.08 27.62
C GLN A 221 -0.82 0.82 26.29
N LYS A 222 -1.47 1.95 26.37
CA LYS A 222 -1.69 2.90 25.27
C LYS A 222 -1.31 4.31 25.73
N LEU A 223 -0.52 5.00 24.94
CA LEU A 223 -0.26 6.42 25.13
C LEU A 223 -1.12 7.19 24.13
N SER A 224 -1.97 8.08 24.63
CA SER A 224 -2.74 9.04 23.86
C SER A 224 -2.12 10.43 23.98
N ILE A 225 -2.09 11.19 22.87
CA ILE A 225 -1.47 12.50 22.77
C ILE A 225 -2.48 13.44 22.12
N ASP A 226 -2.95 14.45 22.86
CA ASP A 226 -3.79 15.50 22.29
C ASP A 226 -2.96 16.39 21.35
N ARG A 227 -3.36 16.51 20.10
CA ARG A 227 -2.60 17.23 19.05
C ARG A 227 -2.46 18.73 19.31
N LEU A 228 -3.44 19.31 19.97
CA LEU A 228 -3.51 20.77 20.21
C LEU A 228 -2.76 21.16 21.50
N THR A 229 -3.09 20.46 22.60
CA THR A 229 -2.56 20.80 23.91
C THR A 229 -1.23 20.12 24.23
N ARG A 230 -0.87 19.07 23.47
CA ARG A 230 0.30 18.19 23.74
C ARG A 230 0.20 17.39 25.04
N ASN A 231 -0.96 17.41 25.68
CA ASN A 231 -1.19 16.58 26.85
C ASN A 231 -1.13 15.11 26.48
N THR A 232 -0.52 14.34 27.35
CA THR A 232 -0.39 12.88 27.21
C THR A 232 -1.19 12.19 28.28
N ALA A 233 -1.83 11.07 27.92
CA ALA A 233 -2.51 10.17 28.84
C ALA A 233 -2.05 8.74 28.61
N LEU A 234 -1.60 8.08 29.68
CA LEU A 234 -1.30 6.66 29.67
C LEU A 234 -2.56 5.90 30.10
N GLU A 235 -3.03 5.04 29.23
CA GLU A 235 -4.29 4.32 29.35
C GLU A 235 -4.07 2.80 29.24
N VAL A 236 -5.05 2.02 29.66
CA VAL A 236 -5.08 0.57 29.39
C VAL A 236 -5.51 0.36 27.93
N ALA A 237 -4.68 -0.32 27.15
CA ALA A 237 -5.01 -0.70 25.79
C ALA A 237 -6.04 -1.85 25.81
N ASP A 238 -7.23 -1.63 25.28
CA ASP A 238 -8.17 -2.72 25.02
C ASP A 238 -7.78 -3.43 23.72
N ARG A 239 -7.11 -4.57 23.87
CA ARG A 239 -6.62 -5.38 22.74
C ARG A 239 -7.69 -5.66 21.69
N VAL A 240 -8.94 -5.90 22.13
CA VAL A 240 -10.04 -6.20 21.22
C VAL A 240 -10.37 -4.98 20.37
N SER A 241 -10.48 -3.80 20.98
CA SER A 241 -10.76 -2.55 20.27
C SER A 241 -9.62 -2.11 19.37
N GLU A 242 -8.36 -2.25 19.83
CA GLU A 242 -7.17 -1.85 19.03
C GLU A 242 -6.97 -2.72 17.78
N MET A 243 -7.44 -3.97 17.81
CA MET A 243 -7.34 -4.91 16.68
C MET A 243 -8.63 -5.07 15.88
N ALA A 244 -9.74 -4.50 16.33
CA ALA A 244 -11.06 -4.70 15.73
C ALA A 244 -11.05 -4.38 14.23
N TRP A 245 -10.48 -3.26 13.86
CA TRP A 245 -10.43 -2.81 12.47
C TRP A 245 -9.60 -3.74 11.55
N VAL A 246 -8.55 -4.37 12.06
CA VAL A 246 -7.75 -5.37 11.33
C VAL A 246 -8.62 -6.58 10.99
N ASN A 247 -9.53 -6.95 11.90
CA ASN A 247 -10.48 -8.06 11.73
C ASN A 247 -11.75 -7.67 10.98
N GLY A 248 -11.85 -6.43 10.48
CA GLY A 248 -13.03 -5.94 9.79
C GLY A 248 -14.19 -5.53 10.72
N GLU A 249 -13.92 -5.27 11.98
CA GLU A 249 -14.91 -4.79 12.95
C GLU A 249 -14.69 -3.30 13.25
N PHE A 250 -15.75 -2.54 13.27
CA PHE A 250 -15.72 -1.12 13.64
C PHE A 250 -16.18 -1.01 15.11
N VAL A 251 -15.21 -0.89 16.02
CA VAL A 251 -15.44 -0.79 17.46
C VAL A 251 -15.06 0.60 17.95
N PHE A 252 -15.91 1.17 18.78
CA PHE A 252 -15.67 2.46 19.42
C PHE A 252 -16.25 2.44 20.84
N LYS A 253 -15.53 3.04 21.77
CA LYS A 253 -15.90 3.09 23.18
C LYS A 253 -15.67 4.48 23.72
N GLU A 254 -16.73 5.06 24.28
CA GLU A 254 -16.70 6.37 24.94
C GLU A 254 -16.03 7.46 24.11
N ILE A 255 -16.31 7.49 22.78
CA ILE A 255 -15.74 8.51 21.91
C ILE A 255 -16.70 9.66 21.67
N PRO A 256 -16.22 10.92 21.60
CA PRO A 256 -17.04 12.07 21.23
C PRO A 256 -17.66 11.92 19.84
N PHE A 257 -18.86 12.45 19.66
CA PHE A 257 -19.57 12.36 18.36
C PHE A 257 -18.74 12.86 17.17
N PRO A 258 -18.01 14.00 17.25
CA PRO A 258 -17.17 14.46 16.16
C PRO A 258 -16.09 13.42 15.75
N ASP A 259 -15.56 12.68 16.72
CA ASP A 259 -14.54 11.64 16.47
C ASP A 259 -15.18 10.40 15.83
N LEU A 260 -16.38 10.03 16.28
CA LEU A 260 -17.17 8.95 15.65
C LEU A 260 -17.45 9.29 14.18
N ILE A 261 -17.89 10.50 13.90
CA ILE A 261 -18.20 10.96 12.53
C ILE A 261 -16.96 10.83 11.63
N ARG A 262 -15.79 11.35 12.05
CA ARG A 262 -14.55 11.22 11.26
C ARG A 262 -14.19 9.77 10.99
N ARG A 263 -14.33 8.89 11.98
CA ARG A 263 -14.07 7.44 11.81
C ARG A 263 -15.05 6.80 10.84
N LEU A 264 -16.34 7.15 10.89
CA LEU A 264 -17.36 6.66 9.95
C LEU A 264 -17.09 7.16 8.53
N GLU A 265 -16.75 8.44 8.37
CA GLU A 265 -16.39 9.01 7.06
C GLU A 265 -15.24 8.24 6.41
N ARG A 266 -14.17 7.95 7.16
CA ARG A 266 -13.04 7.15 6.68
C ARG A 266 -13.43 5.70 6.36
N TRP A 267 -14.23 5.07 7.24
CA TRP A 267 -14.58 3.65 7.11
C TRP A 267 -15.50 3.36 5.92
N TYR A 268 -16.45 4.27 5.65
CA TYR A 268 -17.45 4.09 4.59
C TYR A 268 -17.19 4.92 3.34
N ASP A 269 -16.14 5.74 3.33
CA ASP A 269 -15.83 6.70 2.26
C ASP A 269 -17.03 7.60 1.94
N VAL A 270 -17.57 8.24 2.97
CA VAL A 270 -18.70 9.16 2.90
C VAL A 270 -18.39 10.47 3.60
N LYS A 271 -19.18 11.49 3.32
CA LYS A 271 -19.17 12.75 4.05
C LYS A 271 -20.45 12.89 4.88
N LEU A 272 -20.27 13.20 6.16
CA LEU A 272 -21.37 13.39 7.12
C LEU A 272 -21.39 14.84 7.59
N VAL A 273 -22.37 15.61 7.10
CA VAL A 273 -22.57 17.01 7.48
C VAL A 273 -23.55 17.07 8.66
N TYR A 274 -23.19 17.76 9.74
CA TYR A 274 -24.01 17.85 10.93
C TYR A 274 -23.82 19.18 11.67
N PRO A 275 -24.81 19.67 12.43
CA PRO A 275 -24.71 20.87 13.27
C PRO A 275 -23.87 20.54 14.52
N ARG A 276 -22.59 20.94 14.56
CA ARG A 276 -21.61 20.56 15.59
C ARG A 276 -22.11 20.85 17.02
N GLU A 277 -22.62 22.04 17.24
CA GLU A 277 -23.04 22.54 18.57
C GLU A 277 -24.06 21.62 19.28
N ALA A 278 -24.89 20.91 18.50
CA ALA A 278 -25.89 20.01 19.04
C ALA A 278 -25.30 18.68 19.56
N PHE A 279 -24.04 18.35 19.22
CA PHE A 279 -23.43 17.02 19.48
C PHE A 279 -22.14 17.06 20.29
N ASP A 280 -21.62 18.25 20.63
CA ASP A 280 -20.29 18.41 21.24
C ASP A 280 -20.13 17.69 22.59
N SER A 281 -21.22 17.51 23.34
CA SER A 281 -21.22 16.82 24.65
C SER A 281 -21.56 15.34 24.58
N MET A 282 -21.88 14.81 23.41
CA MET A 282 -22.34 13.42 23.26
C MET A 282 -21.17 12.45 23.07
N VAL A 283 -21.23 11.35 23.79
CA VAL A 283 -20.23 10.25 23.76
C VAL A 283 -20.91 8.96 23.34
N TYR A 284 -20.22 8.17 22.54
CA TYR A 284 -20.79 6.98 21.94
C TYR A 284 -19.91 5.74 22.15
N SER A 285 -20.60 4.61 22.35
CA SER A 285 -19.96 3.29 22.35
C SER A 285 -20.77 2.35 21.48
N GLY A 286 -20.10 1.52 20.71
CA GLY A 286 -20.75 0.58 19.83
C GLY A 286 -19.79 -0.32 19.07
N LYS A 287 -20.38 -1.28 18.36
CA LYS A 287 -19.66 -2.22 17.52
C LYS A 287 -20.48 -2.52 16.28
N PHE A 288 -19.85 -2.38 15.11
CA PHE A 288 -20.38 -2.82 13.84
C PHE A 288 -19.42 -3.82 13.21
N LYS A 289 -19.95 -4.81 12.51
CA LYS A 289 -19.16 -5.69 11.65
C LYS A 289 -19.01 -5.05 10.28
N ASN A 290 -18.03 -5.48 9.49
CA ASN A 290 -17.78 -4.89 8.16
C ASN A 290 -18.80 -5.32 7.09
N GLN A 291 -19.99 -5.69 7.50
CA GLN A 291 -21.08 -6.12 6.62
C GLN A 291 -22.24 -5.10 6.59
N GLU A 292 -22.29 -4.20 7.57
CA GLU A 292 -23.29 -3.14 7.61
C GLU A 292 -22.95 -2.05 6.62
N THR A 293 -23.97 -1.59 5.91
CA THR A 293 -23.88 -0.39 5.06
C THR A 293 -23.95 0.87 5.92
N ILE A 294 -23.48 2.02 5.38
CA ILE A 294 -23.61 3.30 6.08
C ILE A 294 -25.08 3.60 6.48
N TRP A 295 -26.04 3.19 5.65
CA TRP A 295 -27.46 3.34 5.96
C TRP A 295 -27.87 2.61 7.23
N GLN A 296 -27.47 1.34 7.37
CA GLN A 296 -27.76 0.54 8.57
C GLN A 296 -27.10 1.12 9.82
N VAL A 297 -25.88 1.68 9.67
CA VAL A 297 -25.19 2.36 10.77
C VAL A 297 -25.93 3.64 11.16
N LEU A 298 -26.36 4.46 10.22
CA LEU A 298 -27.12 5.68 10.49
C LEU A 298 -28.50 5.35 11.10
N ASP A 299 -29.16 4.28 10.65
CA ASP A 299 -30.40 3.80 11.25
C ASP A 299 -30.18 3.33 12.69
N ALA A 300 -29.09 2.63 12.98
CA ALA A 300 -28.75 2.23 14.35
C ALA A 300 -28.47 3.46 15.25
N LEU A 301 -27.77 4.47 14.72
CA LEU A 301 -27.53 5.71 15.46
C LEU A 301 -28.84 6.47 15.77
N LYS A 302 -29.83 6.45 14.87
CA LYS A 302 -31.16 7.05 15.14
C LYS A 302 -31.88 6.43 16.33
N LEU A 303 -31.62 5.17 16.67
CA LEU A 303 -32.25 4.51 17.82
C LEU A 303 -31.71 5.01 19.17
N THR A 304 -30.48 5.54 19.18
CA THR A 304 -29.78 5.93 20.40
C THR A 304 -29.48 7.42 20.49
N THR A 305 -29.69 8.13 19.40
CA THR A 305 -29.32 9.55 19.24
C THR A 305 -30.50 10.32 18.64
N PRO A 306 -30.79 11.53 19.11
CA PRO A 306 -31.86 12.39 18.57
C PRO A 306 -31.47 12.95 17.19
N ILE A 307 -31.26 12.06 16.22
CA ILE A 307 -30.90 12.43 14.84
C ILE A 307 -31.91 11.85 13.85
N ASP A 308 -32.02 12.54 12.74
CA ASP A 308 -32.49 12.00 11.48
C ASP A 308 -31.41 12.25 10.42
N TYR A 309 -31.54 11.67 9.25
CA TYR A 309 -30.58 11.91 8.18
C TYR A 309 -31.27 11.98 6.82
N ARG A 310 -30.65 12.70 5.90
CA ARG A 310 -31.03 12.69 4.48
C ARG A 310 -29.80 12.59 3.59
N LYS A 311 -29.94 11.89 2.48
CA LYS A 311 -28.90 11.84 1.46
C LYS A 311 -28.88 13.16 0.67
N ARG A 312 -27.74 13.81 0.58
CA ARG A 312 -27.53 15.01 -0.25
C ARG A 312 -26.99 14.68 -1.64
N SER A 313 -26.02 13.73 -1.70
CA SER A 313 -25.40 13.31 -2.95
C SER A 313 -24.98 11.84 -2.87
N PHE A 314 -24.20 11.35 -3.84
CA PHE A 314 -23.80 9.94 -3.93
C PHE A 314 -23.13 9.40 -2.64
N ARG A 315 -22.25 10.21 -2.03
CA ARG A 315 -21.50 9.85 -0.80
C ARG A 315 -21.65 10.89 0.31
N GLU A 316 -22.66 11.76 0.26
CA GLU A 316 -22.85 12.81 1.24
C GLU A 316 -24.21 12.67 1.91
N PHE A 317 -24.18 12.68 3.25
CA PHE A 317 -25.36 12.62 4.12
C PHE A 317 -25.37 13.83 5.04
N GLU A 318 -26.56 14.36 5.29
CA GLU A 318 -26.80 15.38 6.29
C GLU A 318 -27.51 14.76 7.48
N LEU A 319 -26.91 14.93 8.65
CA LEU A 319 -27.53 14.54 9.93
C LEU A 319 -28.29 15.75 10.48
N ILE A 320 -29.53 15.51 10.83
CA ILE A 320 -30.47 16.54 11.31
C ILE A 320 -30.72 16.26 12.78
N TYR A 321 -30.39 17.21 13.64
CA TYR A 321 -30.71 17.10 15.06
C TYR A 321 -32.22 17.23 15.27
N ARG A 322 -32.83 16.28 16.01
CA ARG A 322 -34.24 16.29 16.41
C ARG A 322 -34.33 16.07 17.91
N PRO A 323 -34.33 17.15 18.72
CA PRO A 323 -34.51 16.99 20.15
C PRO A 323 -35.84 16.28 20.42
N MET A 324 -35.81 15.33 21.37
CA MET A 324 -37.01 14.60 21.83
C MET A 324 -37.94 15.54 22.56
#